data_9bff6da0600ae190167a33947bb46bd5
#
_entry.id   9bff6da0600ae190167a33947bb46bd5
#
_cell.length_a   1.000
_cell.length_b   1.000
_cell.length_c   1.000
_cell.angle_alpha   90.00
_cell.angle_beta   90.00
_cell.angle_gamma   90.00
#
_symmetry.space_group_name_H-M   'P 1'
#
loop_
_entity.id
_entity.type
_entity.pdbx_description
1 polymer ?
#
loop_
_entity_poly.entity_id
_entity_poly.type
_entity_poly.pdbx_seq_one_letter_code
_entity_poly.pdbx_strand_id
1 'polypeptide(L)'
;NQDRNISAAFSINSYDLTLSSNSGGTVEGAGSYTFNSLVSISANPVEGYSFSSWSGDGVTNPLAQNTSLTMNQDRNISALFNRILLKSILITENQENNWYKSNWFGIFYQSETGWCYHTELGWMYPIAIQEDSFWAWSPQLEWIWINSSTYTNSFAWMAKETNWIYFDFQNDFDNKIYSYQNGSWTNYSRD
;
A
#
# COMPACT_ATOMS: atom_id res chain seq x y z
N ASN A 1 5.70 55.02 -54.62
CA ASN A 1 6.05 53.91 -53.74
C ASN A 1 5.70 54.30 -52.34
N GLN A 2 4.75 53.58 -51.71
CA GLN A 2 4.46 53.70 -50.30
C GLN A 2 5.23 52.63 -49.61
N ASP A 3 6.04 53.01 -48.62
CA ASP A 3 6.69 52.06 -47.72
C ASP A 3 5.59 51.35 -46.89
N ARG A 4 5.56 50.04 -46.97
CA ARG A 4 4.60 49.20 -46.22
C ARG A 4 5.34 48.46 -45.14
N ASN A 5 4.94 48.70 -43.87
CA ASN A 5 5.38 47.92 -42.75
C ASN A 5 4.45 46.71 -42.60
N ILE A 6 5.03 45.53 -42.59
CA ILE A 6 4.33 44.26 -42.36
C ILE A 6 4.88 43.70 -41.03
N SER A 7 4.00 43.44 -40.06
CA SER A 7 4.34 42.79 -38.80
C SER A 7 3.59 41.46 -38.71
N ALA A 8 4.23 40.46 -38.22
CA ALA A 8 3.63 39.18 -37.85
C ALA A 8 3.75 38.97 -36.34
N ALA A 9 2.68 38.56 -35.71
CA ALA A 9 2.67 38.13 -34.29
C ALA A 9 2.60 36.61 -34.24
N PHE A 10 3.45 36.02 -33.43
CA PHE A 10 3.47 34.59 -33.20
C PHE A 10 3.18 34.33 -31.71
N SER A 11 2.39 33.31 -31.41
CA SER A 11 2.19 32.77 -30.07
C SER A 11 2.66 31.34 -30.01
N ILE A 12 3.22 30.96 -28.87
CA ILE A 12 3.59 29.57 -28.62
C ILE A 12 2.33 28.81 -28.21
N ASN A 13 2.08 27.67 -28.87
CA ASN A 13 0.98 26.78 -28.49
C ASN A 13 1.21 26.22 -27.09
N SER A 14 0.16 26.17 -26.28
CA SER A 14 0.16 25.51 -24.96
C SER A 14 -0.80 24.34 -25.00
N TYR A 15 -0.49 23.32 -24.21
CA TYR A 15 -1.25 22.09 -24.06
C TYR A 15 -1.47 21.78 -22.61
N ASP A 16 -2.62 21.14 -22.30
CA ASP A 16 -3.01 20.81 -20.93
C ASP A 16 -2.59 19.37 -20.59
N LEU A 17 -1.92 19.22 -19.46
CA LEU A 17 -1.62 17.95 -18.83
C LEU A 17 -2.59 17.73 -17.67
N THR A 18 -3.48 16.76 -17.81
CA THR A 18 -4.38 16.31 -16.75
C THR A 18 -3.82 15.05 -16.14
N LEU A 19 -3.69 15.04 -14.81
CA LEU A 19 -3.26 13.87 -14.04
C LEU A 19 -4.40 13.37 -13.15
N SER A 20 -4.48 12.05 -13.01
CA SER A 20 -5.43 11.37 -12.12
C SER A 20 -4.77 10.19 -11.41
N SER A 21 -5.38 9.71 -10.34
CA SER A 21 -4.95 8.51 -9.62
C SER A 21 -6.16 7.77 -9.05
N ASN A 22 -6.00 6.49 -8.74
CA ASN A 22 -6.91 5.79 -7.84
C ASN A 22 -6.69 6.23 -6.38
N SER A 23 -7.48 5.70 -5.43
CA SER A 23 -7.43 6.07 -4.00
C SER A 23 -6.14 5.71 -3.27
N GLY A 24 -5.18 5.04 -3.93
CA GLY A 24 -3.92 4.58 -3.32
C GLY A 24 -2.81 5.61 -3.28
N GLY A 25 -3.02 6.84 -3.77
CA GLY A 25 -1.98 7.88 -3.77
C GLY A 25 -2.41 9.18 -4.44
N THR A 26 -1.49 10.12 -4.50
CA THR A 26 -1.64 11.42 -5.17
C THR A 26 -0.63 11.58 -6.29
N VAL A 27 -0.89 12.52 -7.19
CA VAL A 27 -0.03 12.83 -8.34
C VAL A 27 0.25 14.32 -8.43
N GLU A 28 1.43 14.67 -8.93
CA GLU A 28 1.88 16.05 -9.11
C GLU A 28 2.45 16.27 -10.50
N GLY A 29 2.33 17.51 -11.01
CA GLY A 29 2.82 17.92 -12.33
C GLY A 29 1.74 18.24 -13.34
N ALA A 30 0.45 18.26 -12.96
CA ALA A 30 -0.63 18.73 -13.83
C ALA A 30 -0.53 20.24 -14.10
N GLY A 31 -0.96 20.67 -15.28
CA GLY A 31 -0.93 22.10 -15.65
C GLY A 31 -0.93 22.32 -17.15
N SER A 32 -0.84 23.60 -17.56
CA SER A 32 -0.71 24.00 -18.95
C SER A 32 0.75 24.31 -19.27
N TYR A 33 1.27 23.72 -20.34
CA TYR A 33 2.68 23.76 -20.72
C TYR A 33 2.84 24.13 -22.19
N THR A 34 3.91 24.86 -22.51
CA THR A 34 4.22 25.22 -23.89
C THR A 34 4.65 24.03 -24.73
N PHE A 35 4.47 24.11 -26.03
CA PHE A 35 4.90 23.08 -26.98
C PHE A 35 6.37 22.70 -26.79
N ASN A 36 6.66 21.43 -26.82
CA ASN A 36 7.97 20.80 -26.57
C ASN A 36 8.54 20.95 -25.13
N SER A 37 7.76 21.42 -24.16
CA SER A 37 8.21 21.39 -22.77
C SER A 37 8.40 19.94 -22.28
N LEU A 38 9.52 19.67 -21.65
CA LEU A 38 9.72 18.44 -20.85
C LEU A 38 9.15 18.68 -19.45
N VAL A 39 8.14 17.92 -19.10
CA VAL A 39 7.41 18.05 -17.81
C VAL A 39 7.72 16.84 -16.94
N SER A 40 8.09 17.08 -15.70
CA SER A 40 8.24 16.03 -14.68
C SER A 40 6.90 15.76 -13.99
N ILE A 41 6.58 14.49 -13.79
CA ILE A 41 5.42 14.04 -13.02
C ILE A 41 5.87 13.10 -11.92
N SER A 42 5.17 13.13 -10.78
CA SER A 42 5.43 12.27 -9.63
C SER A 42 4.16 11.63 -9.11
N ALA A 43 4.30 10.40 -8.62
CA ALA A 43 3.24 9.62 -8.00
C ALA A 43 3.62 9.35 -6.54
N ASN A 44 2.79 9.77 -5.59
CA ASN A 44 3.06 9.69 -4.16
C ASN A 44 2.09 8.69 -3.51
N PRO A 45 2.51 7.43 -3.24
CA PRO A 45 1.66 6.45 -2.58
C PRO A 45 1.30 6.91 -1.16
N VAL A 46 0.06 6.65 -0.73
CA VAL A 46 -0.30 6.75 0.69
C VAL A 46 0.11 5.47 1.41
N GLU A 47 0.14 5.52 2.74
CA GLU A 47 0.48 4.36 3.58
C GLU A 47 -0.37 3.12 3.22
N GLY A 48 0.28 1.96 3.11
CA GLY A 48 -0.35 0.70 2.72
C GLY A 48 -0.54 0.50 1.22
N TYR A 49 -0.01 1.41 0.38
CA TYR A 49 -0.02 1.28 -1.08
C TYR A 49 1.39 1.43 -1.66
N SER A 50 1.59 0.86 -2.84
CA SER A 50 2.78 1.04 -3.66
C SER A 50 2.38 1.55 -5.05
N PHE A 51 3.23 2.38 -5.65
CA PHE A 51 3.06 2.76 -7.06
C PHE A 51 3.24 1.52 -7.95
N SER A 52 2.35 1.36 -8.92
CA SER A 52 2.39 0.27 -9.89
C SER A 52 2.84 0.75 -11.27
N SER A 53 2.13 1.73 -11.82
CA SER A 53 2.45 2.22 -13.17
C SER A 53 1.74 3.53 -13.48
N TRP A 54 2.26 4.22 -14.49
CA TRP A 54 1.55 5.28 -15.21
C TRP A 54 0.83 4.68 -16.43
N SER A 55 -0.35 5.18 -16.72
CA SER A 55 -1.14 4.90 -17.93
C SER A 55 -1.40 6.19 -18.69
N GLY A 56 -1.30 6.14 -20.00
CA GLY A 56 -1.44 7.28 -20.91
C GLY A 56 -0.23 7.43 -21.83
N ASP A 57 -0.40 8.18 -22.92
CA ASP A 57 0.61 8.27 -23.97
C ASP A 57 1.73 9.25 -23.62
N GLY A 58 2.95 8.91 -24.03
CA GLY A 58 4.11 9.81 -24.02
C GLY A 58 4.89 9.85 -22.72
N VAL A 59 4.54 9.05 -21.72
CA VAL A 59 5.32 8.88 -20.50
C VAL A 59 6.64 8.18 -20.82
N THR A 60 7.77 8.78 -20.43
CA THR A 60 9.11 8.28 -20.79
C THR A 60 9.38 6.91 -20.14
N ASN A 61 9.04 6.75 -18.85
CA ASN A 61 9.14 5.47 -18.15
C ASN A 61 7.87 5.24 -17.33
N PRO A 62 6.92 4.44 -17.83
CA PRO A 62 5.66 4.20 -17.13
C PRO A 62 5.78 3.44 -15.81
N LEU A 63 6.90 2.75 -15.55
CA LEU A 63 7.12 1.99 -14.32
C LEU A 63 7.92 2.77 -13.27
N ALA A 64 8.41 3.97 -13.60
CA ALA A 64 9.10 4.82 -12.64
C ALA A 64 8.11 5.76 -11.94
N GLN A 65 8.13 5.76 -10.61
CA GLN A 65 7.30 6.63 -9.76
C GLN A 65 7.47 8.10 -10.12
N ASN A 66 8.72 8.54 -10.34
CA ASN A 66 9.07 9.85 -10.86
C ASN A 66 9.53 9.70 -12.31
N THR A 67 8.87 10.37 -13.23
CA THR A 67 9.17 10.28 -14.64
C THR A 67 8.89 11.62 -15.35
N SER A 68 8.97 11.65 -16.67
CA SER A 68 8.74 12.84 -17.46
C SER A 68 7.98 12.51 -18.76
N LEU A 69 7.45 13.55 -19.36
CA LEU A 69 6.85 13.48 -20.71
C LEU A 69 7.08 14.79 -21.45
N THR A 70 7.01 14.75 -22.78
CA THR A 70 7.11 15.94 -23.63
C THR A 70 5.72 16.37 -24.09
N MET A 71 5.39 17.65 -23.92
CA MET A 71 4.09 18.23 -24.27
C MET A 71 4.06 18.68 -25.74
N ASN A 72 3.41 17.90 -26.57
CA ASN A 72 3.16 18.24 -27.99
C ASN A 72 1.67 18.18 -28.37
N GLN A 73 0.83 17.83 -27.41
CA GLN A 73 -0.64 17.78 -27.45
C GLN A 73 -1.19 17.76 -26.04
N ASP A 74 -2.49 17.92 -25.84
CA ASP A 74 -3.17 17.68 -24.56
C ASP A 74 -3.01 16.21 -24.15
N ARG A 75 -2.77 15.97 -22.86
CA ARG A 75 -2.52 14.63 -22.35
C ARG A 75 -3.33 14.34 -21.08
N ASN A 76 -3.85 13.12 -21.02
CA ASN A 76 -4.49 12.56 -19.84
C ASN A 76 -3.65 11.36 -19.38
N ILE A 77 -3.05 11.49 -18.20
CA ILE A 77 -2.18 10.47 -17.61
C ILE A 77 -2.76 10.07 -16.26
N SER A 78 -2.78 8.78 -15.96
CA SER A 78 -3.22 8.29 -14.65
C SER A 78 -2.19 7.39 -14.00
N ALA A 79 -2.03 7.54 -12.68
CA ALA A 79 -1.23 6.67 -11.84
C ALA A 79 -2.09 5.56 -11.25
N LEU A 80 -1.56 4.34 -11.27
CA LEU A 80 -2.13 3.19 -10.60
C LEU A 80 -1.30 2.87 -9.36
N PHE A 81 -1.97 2.75 -8.22
CA PHE A 81 -1.39 2.29 -6.96
C PHE A 81 -2.06 0.98 -6.55
N ASN A 82 -1.25 0.03 -6.11
CA ASN A 82 -1.71 -1.25 -5.60
C ASN A 82 -1.58 -1.28 -4.08
N ARG A 83 -2.56 -1.90 -3.41
CA ARG A 83 -2.49 -2.17 -1.98
C ARG A 83 -1.35 -3.15 -1.69
N ILE A 84 -0.56 -2.85 -0.66
CA ILE A 84 0.43 -3.80 -0.13
C ILE A 84 -0.34 -4.85 0.68
N LEU A 85 -0.14 -6.12 0.34
CA LEU A 85 -0.77 -7.26 1.01
C LEU A 85 0.31 -8.12 1.67
N LEU A 86 -0.02 -8.83 2.76
CA LEU A 86 0.91 -9.76 3.42
C LEU A 86 1.51 -10.75 2.44
N LYS A 87 0.69 -11.29 1.52
CA LYS A 87 1.14 -12.20 0.47
C LYS A 87 2.22 -11.63 -0.45
N SER A 88 2.34 -10.32 -0.58
CA SER A 88 3.39 -9.71 -1.42
C SER A 88 4.73 -9.51 -0.70
N ILE A 89 4.75 -9.62 0.63
CA ILE A 89 5.92 -9.33 1.47
C ILE A 89 6.37 -10.58 2.26
N LEU A 90 5.43 -11.31 2.87
CA LEU A 90 5.76 -12.34 3.87
C LEU A 90 5.81 -13.77 3.32
N ILE A 91 5.36 -14.00 2.08
CA ILE A 91 5.19 -15.37 1.58
C ILE A 91 6.51 -16.06 1.29
N THR A 92 6.60 -17.32 1.71
CA THR A 92 7.67 -18.26 1.34
C THR A 92 7.17 -19.41 0.48
N GLU A 93 5.90 -19.79 0.66
CA GLU A 93 5.23 -20.81 -0.13
C GLU A 93 3.83 -20.33 -0.50
N ASN A 94 3.45 -20.54 -1.76
CA ASN A 94 2.10 -20.35 -2.25
C ASN A 94 1.34 -21.68 -2.06
N GLN A 95 0.23 -21.62 -1.34
CA GLN A 95 -0.70 -22.73 -1.19
C GLN A 95 -1.86 -22.55 -2.18
N GLU A 96 -2.77 -23.50 -2.24
CA GLU A 96 -3.95 -23.39 -3.10
C GLU A 96 -5.00 -22.42 -2.49
N ASN A 97 -5.87 -21.86 -3.35
CA ASN A 97 -7.06 -21.08 -2.95
C ASN A 97 -6.78 -19.85 -2.07
N ASN A 98 -5.76 -19.06 -2.42
CA ASN A 98 -5.34 -17.86 -1.69
C ASN A 98 -4.84 -18.11 -0.26
N TRP A 99 -4.41 -19.32 0.04
CA TRP A 99 -3.65 -19.64 1.22
C TRP A 99 -2.15 -19.49 0.96
N TYR A 100 -1.43 -19.02 1.96
CA TYR A 100 0.00 -18.71 1.88
C TYR A 100 0.69 -19.14 3.16
N LYS A 101 2.00 -19.37 3.08
CA LYS A 101 2.83 -19.68 4.23
C LYS A 101 3.96 -18.69 4.34
N SER A 102 4.24 -18.23 5.54
CA SER A 102 5.37 -17.41 5.92
C SER A 102 6.29 -18.18 6.86
N ASN A 103 7.60 -17.91 6.78
CA ASN A 103 8.58 -18.56 7.66
C ASN A 103 8.38 -18.23 9.16
N TRP A 104 7.87 -17.04 9.46
CA TRP A 104 7.72 -16.60 10.83
C TRP A 104 6.27 -16.35 11.26
N PHE A 105 5.41 -15.95 10.30
CA PHE A 105 4.01 -15.64 10.62
C PHE A 105 3.10 -16.88 10.53
N GLY A 106 3.52 -17.96 9.85
CA GLY A 106 2.74 -19.19 9.74
C GLY A 106 1.83 -19.23 8.52
N ILE A 107 0.70 -19.92 8.62
CA ILE A 107 -0.25 -20.15 7.53
C ILE A 107 -1.39 -19.14 7.60
N PHE A 108 -1.68 -18.49 6.49
CA PHE A 108 -2.75 -17.49 6.39
C PHE A 108 -3.43 -17.50 5.02
N TYR A 109 -4.71 -17.15 5.03
CA TYR A 109 -5.48 -16.80 3.83
C TYR A 109 -5.45 -15.29 3.63
N GLN A 110 -5.35 -14.82 2.39
CA GLN A 110 -5.36 -13.38 2.07
C GLN A 110 -6.42 -13.08 1.01
N SER A 111 -7.41 -12.25 1.36
CA SER A 111 -8.37 -11.73 0.39
C SER A 111 -7.80 -10.57 -0.43
N GLU A 112 -8.37 -10.30 -1.60
CA GLU A 112 -8.01 -9.13 -2.43
C GLU A 112 -8.44 -7.80 -1.80
N THR A 113 -9.36 -7.83 -0.84
CA THR A 113 -9.82 -6.64 -0.10
C THR A 113 -8.88 -6.22 1.02
N GLY A 114 -7.83 -7.02 1.30
CA GLY A 114 -6.85 -6.75 2.34
C GLY A 114 -7.06 -7.53 3.64
N TRP A 115 -8.24 -8.12 3.84
CA TRP A 115 -8.48 -9.00 4.98
C TRP A 115 -7.62 -10.27 4.90
N CYS A 116 -7.14 -10.70 6.04
CA CYS A 116 -6.34 -11.91 6.21
C CYS A 116 -6.98 -12.78 7.29
N TYR A 117 -7.01 -14.09 7.07
CA TYR A 117 -7.34 -15.06 8.11
C TYR A 117 -6.08 -15.86 8.47
N HIS A 118 -5.63 -15.76 9.70
CA HIS A 118 -4.52 -16.54 10.21
C HIS A 118 -5.03 -17.73 11.01
N THR A 119 -4.39 -18.90 10.83
CA THR A 119 -4.84 -20.15 11.49
C THR A 119 -4.92 -20.05 13.02
N GLU A 120 -4.05 -19.23 13.64
CA GLU A 120 -4.02 -19.06 15.09
C GLU A 120 -4.73 -17.80 15.58
N LEU A 121 -4.72 -16.72 14.79
CA LEU A 121 -5.21 -15.41 15.22
C LEU A 121 -6.62 -15.07 14.71
N GLY A 122 -7.14 -15.85 13.72
CA GLY A 122 -8.42 -15.58 13.09
C GLY A 122 -8.36 -14.42 12.09
N TRP A 123 -9.51 -13.77 11.88
CA TRP A 123 -9.64 -12.66 10.94
C TRP A 123 -8.95 -11.39 11.43
N MET A 124 -8.16 -10.76 10.56
CA MET A 124 -7.48 -9.51 10.83
C MET A 124 -7.31 -8.66 9.57
N TYR A 125 -7.08 -7.38 9.76
CA TYR A 125 -6.79 -6.42 8.70
C TYR A 125 -5.41 -5.82 8.91
N PRO A 126 -4.37 -6.31 8.20
CA PRO A 126 -3.01 -5.83 8.34
C PRO A 126 -2.77 -4.50 7.62
N ILE A 127 -1.96 -3.64 8.23
CA ILE A 127 -1.46 -2.37 7.68
C ILE A 127 0.02 -2.18 8.01
N ALA A 128 0.66 -1.18 7.40
CA ALA A 128 2.07 -0.85 7.62
C ALA A 128 2.98 -2.09 7.51
N ILE A 129 2.76 -2.89 6.46
CA ILE A 129 3.38 -4.20 6.28
C ILE A 129 4.84 -4.04 5.86
N GLN A 130 5.75 -4.65 6.64
CA GLN A 130 7.18 -4.77 6.38
C GLN A 130 7.57 -6.26 6.36
N GLU A 131 8.81 -6.57 5.98
CA GLU A 131 9.31 -7.96 5.91
C GLU A 131 9.27 -8.70 7.25
N ASP A 132 9.45 -7.96 8.35
CA ASP A 132 9.57 -8.51 9.70
C ASP A 132 8.45 -8.08 10.65
N SER A 133 7.55 -7.18 10.26
CA SER A 133 6.53 -6.63 11.17
C SER A 133 5.35 -6.00 10.44
N PHE A 134 4.23 -5.89 11.14
CA PHE A 134 3.05 -5.16 10.70
C PHE A 134 2.11 -4.86 11.87
N TRP A 135 1.22 -3.90 11.68
CA TRP A 135 0.06 -3.71 12.52
C TRP A 135 -1.12 -4.49 11.96
N ALA A 136 -1.92 -5.09 12.83
CA ALA A 136 -3.16 -5.76 12.45
C ALA A 136 -4.31 -5.32 13.37
N TRP A 137 -5.47 -5.09 12.77
CA TRP A 137 -6.71 -4.93 13.50
C TRP A 137 -7.53 -6.21 13.42
N SER A 138 -8.09 -6.67 14.53
CA SER A 138 -9.06 -7.76 14.56
C SER A 138 -10.26 -7.39 15.45
N PRO A 139 -11.44 -8.01 15.23
CA PRO A 139 -12.62 -7.74 16.05
C PRO A 139 -12.41 -8.07 17.54
N GLN A 140 -11.53 -9.02 17.85
CA GLN A 140 -11.33 -9.55 19.21
C GLN A 140 -10.18 -8.88 19.95
N LEU A 141 -9.09 -8.61 19.21
CA LEU A 141 -7.85 -8.10 19.80
C LEU A 141 -7.66 -6.60 19.57
N GLU A 142 -8.50 -5.97 18.71
CA GLU A 142 -8.34 -4.62 18.24
C GLU A 142 -6.98 -4.43 17.54
N TRP A 143 -6.23 -3.36 17.81
CA TRP A 143 -4.93 -3.14 17.19
C TRP A 143 -3.82 -3.89 17.92
N ILE A 144 -3.14 -4.78 17.20
CA ILE A 144 -1.94 -5.47 17.66
C ILE A 144 -0.78 -5.21 16.70
N TRP A 145 0.41 -5.06 17.24
CA TRP A 145 1.64 -5.05 16.47
C TRP A 145 2.32 -6.41 16.56
N ILE A 146 2.60 -6.98 15.42
CA ILE A 146 3.19 -8.31 15.26
C ILE A 146 4.57 -8.14 14.61
N ASN A 147 5.58 -8.73 15.22
CA ASN A 147 6.96 -8.69 14.76
C ASN A 147 7.58 -10.09 14.79
N SER A 148 8.41 -10.41 13.81
CA SER A 148 9.00 -11.75 13.62
C SER A 148 9.76 -12.25 14.86
N SER A 149 10.53 -11.37 15.51
CA SER A 149 11.35 -11.75 16.67
C SER A 149 10.53 -12.03 17.94
N THR A 150 9.37 -11.41 18.09
CA THR A 150 8.50 -11.58 19.26
C THR A 150 7.40 -12.59 19.02
N TYR A 151 6.79 -12.60 17.83
CA TYR A 151 5.70 -13.50 17.50
C TYR A 151 6.12 -14.98 17.47
N THR A 152 7.33 -15.28 16.99
CA THR A 152 7.89 -16.65 17.07
C THR A 152 8.04 -17.16 18.51
N ASN A 153 8.02 -16.28 19.50
CA ASN A 153 7.97 -16.59 20.93
C ASN A 153 6.56 -16.37 21.52
N SER A 154 5.53 -16.28 20.68
CA SER A 154 4.12 -16.11 21.06
C SER A 154 3.76 -14.75 21.66
N PHE A 155 4.51 -13.69 21.36
CA PHE A 155 4.21 -12.34 21.85
C PHE A 155 3.76 -11.39 20.74
N ALA A 156 2.83 -10.49 21.09
CA ALA A 156 2.51 -9.29 20.30
C ALA A 156 2.27 -8.10 21.24
N TRP A 157 2.38 -6.88 20.68
CA TRP A 157 2.03 -5.67 21.40
C TRP A 157 0.55 -5.34 21.16
N MET A 158 -0.23 -5.12 22.21
CA MET A 158 -1.63 -4.73 22.12
C MET A 158 -1.79 -3.24 22.43
N ALA A 159 -2.28 -2.47 21.46
CA ALA A 159 -2.40 -1.01 21.57
C ALA A 159 -3.38 -0.60 22.68
N LYS A 160 -4.52 -1.28 22.80
CA LYS A 160 -5.54 -1.01 23.83
C LYS A 160 -5.00 -1.11 25.26
N GLU A 161 -4.11 -2.07 25.49
CA GLU A 161 -3.49 -2.27 26.80
C GLU A 161 -2.20 -1.48 26.99
N THR A 162 -1.65 -0.92 25.89
CA THR A 162 -0.31 -0.31 25.86
C THR A 162 0.75 -1.23 26.48
N ASN A 163 0.61 -2.53 26.22
CA ASN A 163 1.45 -3.57 26.83
C ASN A 163 1.56 -4.80 25.92
N TRP A 164 2.49 -5.68 26.27
CA TRP A 164 2.65 -6.97 25.60
C TRP A 164 1.53 -7.93 26.02
N ILE A 165 1.15 -8.81 25.09
CA ILE A 165 0.30 -9.97 25.31
C ILE A 165 1.08 -11.23 24.92
N TYR A 166 0.78 -12.35 25.59
CA TYR A 166 1.32 -13.67 25.27
C TYR A 166 0.19 -14.56 24.78
N PHE A 167 0.40 -15.25 23.67
CA PHE A 167 -0.55 -16.23 23.10
C PHE A 167 -0.22 -17.64 23.57
N ASP A 168 -1.20 -18.39 24.05
CA ASP A 168 -1.08 -19.82 24.31
C ASP A 168 -1.49 -20.62 23.06
N PHE A 169 -0.55 -20.75 22.11
CA PHE A 169 -0.75 -21.54 20.89
C PHE A 169 -0.62 -23.06 21.09
N GLN A 170 -0.26 -23.53 22.30
CA GLN A 170 -0.10 -24.96 22.58
C GLN A 170 -1.42 -25.65 22.92
N ASN A 171 -2.47 -24.88 23.15
CA ASN A 171 -3.77 -25.37 23.57
C ASN A 171 -4.76 -25.26 22.42
N ASP A 172 -4.85 -26.28 21.56
CA ASP A 172 -5.69 -26.31 20.35
C ASP A 172 -7.19 -26.04 20.61
N PHE A 173 -7.66 -26.16 21.86
CA PHE A 173 -9.07 -26.02 22.23
C PHE A 173 -9.43 -24.67 22.84
N ASP A 174 -8.47 -23.92 23.36
CA ASP A 174 -8.71 -22.68 24.10
C ASP A 174 -7.79 -21.58 23.58
N ASN A 175 -8.29 -20.74 22.67
CA ASN A 175 -7.57 -19.57 22.20
C ASN A 175 -7.47 -18.56 23.35
N LYS A 176 -6.30 -18.49 23.99
CA LYS A 176 -6.07 -17.64 25.15
C LYS A 176 -4.91 -16.69 24.95
N ILE A 177 -5.09 -15.49 25.47
CA ILE A 177 -4.01 -14.53 25.65
C ILE A 177 -3.81 -14.25 27.14
N TYR A 178 -2.56 -14.10 27.55
CA TYR A 178 -2.22 -13.55 28.85
C TYR A 178 -1.95 -12.04 28.69
N SER A 179 -2.70 -11.22 29.40
CA SER A 179 -2.49 -9.79 29.48
C SER A 179 -1.53 -9.44 30.60
N TYR A 180 -0.40 -8.85 30.26
CA TYR A 180 0.55 -8.36 31.29
C TYR A 180 0.06 -7.07 31.97
N GLN A 181 -0.88 -6.36 31.35
CA GLN A 181 -1.54 -5.21 31.97
C GLN A 181 -2.46 -5.66 33.12
N ASN A 182 -3.24 -6.71 32.90
CA ASN A 182 -4.29 -7.15 33.82
C ASN A 182 -3.85 -8.32 34.71
N GLY A 183 -2.72 -8.96 34.37
CA GLY A 183 -2.21 -10.13 35.07
C GLY A 183 -3.12 -11.36 34.96
N SER A 184 -3.87 -11.51 33.88
CA SER A 184 -4.88 -12.54 33.70
C SER A 184 -4.97 -13.11 32.30
N TRP A 185 -5.51 -14.32 32.21
CA TRP A 185 -5.85 -14.98 30.94
C TRP A 185 -7.23 -14.57 30.45
N THR A 186 -7.35 -14.35 29.15
CA THR A 186 -8.61 -14.03 28.47
C THR A 186 -8.74 -14.89 27.20
N ASN A 187 -9.92 -15.43 26.93
CA ASN A 187 -10.20 -16.14 25.69
C ASN A 187 -10.44 -15.13 24.55
N TYR A 188 -10.04 -15.50 23.33
CA TYR A 188 -10.41 -14.80 22.11
C TYR A 188 -10.97 -15.79 21.08
N SER A 189 -11.84 -15.30 20.18
CA SER A 189 -12.37 -16.11 19.08
C SER A 189 -11.49 -15.95 17.83
N ARG A 190 -11.42 -16.99 17.02
CA ARG A 190 -10.82 -16.94 15.66
C ARG A 190 -11.88 -16.60 14.60
N ASP A 191 -13.15 -16.60 14.95
CA ASP A 191 -14.30 -16.37 14.07
C ASP A 191 -14.58 -14.87 13.84
#